data_9845269662afb78cbb16a9b707f5708c
#
_entry.id   9845269662afb78cbb16a9b707f5708c
#
_cell.length_a   1.000
_cell.length_b   1.000
_cell.length_c   1.000
_cell.angle_alpha   90.00
_cell.angle_beta   90.00
_cell.angle_gamma   90.00
#
_symmetry.space_group_name_H-M   'P 1'
#
loop_
_entity.id
_entity.type
_entity.pdbx_description
1 polymer ?
#
loop_
_entity_poly.entity_id
_entity_poly.type
_entity_poly.pdbx_seq_one_letter_code
_entity_poly.pdbx_strand_id
1 'polypeptide(L)'
;MCRLLGWVARERRSLRDVLGEESFVAFAQLSRIHADGWGVATADGAGLQGECSTSNAAADPVFRSVATNSTGQAGVAHLRWASPGLPVEPCNAHPFLHFRYAFAHNGGIYPFERLDEILTAEWQAKLQGTTDSERYFLAVLAEMERSNVDVVTALPRVLRRLTEEFTPSSLNAMMLGPEALYVVNCHDASLRPVLPPPEKQSVDELVEATEEEVPYYDLRYRRTDGTVVVASSGFAQPEGGGWRRIENNSLLVVDRATLEVTEIPLDVHIGLAVAADSAGADLR
;
A
#
# COMPACT_ATOMS: atom_id res chain seq x y z
N MET A 1 -7.70 -3.47 -6.77
CA MET A 1 -7.55 -2.92 -5.40
C MET A 1 -6.86 -3.95 -4.53
N CYS A 2 -5.97 -3.52 -3.64
CA CYS A 2 -4.93 -4.39 -3.08
C CYS A 2 -5.02 -4.49 -1.56
N ARG A 3 -4.16 -5.33 -0.95
CA ARG A 3 -3.97 -5.37 0.50
C ARG A 3 -2.53 -5.01 0.83
N LEU A 4 -2.38 -4.16 1.82
CA LEU A 4 -1.10 -3.66 2.29
C LEU A 4 -0.84 -4.17 3.71
N LEU A 5 0.39 -4.54 3.98
CA LEU A 5 0.88 -4.85 5.31
C LEU A 5 2.33 -4.37 5.44
N GLY A 6 2.67 -3.74 6.55
CA GLY A 6 4.04 -3.33 6.86
C GLY A 6 4.37 -3.59 8.32
N TRP A 7 5.64 -3.76 8.63
CA TRP A 7 6.09 -3.94 10.01
C TRP A 7 7.47 -3.33 10.25
N VAL A 8 7.70 -2.97 11.50
CA VAL A 8 9.01 -2.65 12.06
C VAL A 8 9.17 -3.40 13.37
N ALA A 9 10.30 -4.05 13.59
CA ALA A 9 10.57 -4.87 14.76
C ALA A 9 12.01 -4.68 15.28
N ARG A 10 12.21 -4.85 16.60
CA ARG A 10 13.53 -4.82 17.21
C ARG A 10 14.41 -5.97 16.74
N GLU A 11 13.81 -7.14 16.58
CA GLU A 11 14.46 -8.35 16.09
C GLU A 11 14.00 -8.67 14.68
N ARG A 12 14.79 -9.46 13.97
CA ARG A 12 14.37 -9.97 12.66
C ARG A 12 13.12 -10.84 12.79
N ARG A 13 12.10 -10.51 12.02
CA ARG A 13 10.80 -11.22 11.96
C ARG A 13 10.42 -11.47 10.51
N SER A 14 9.78 -12.60 10.28
CA SER A 14 9.09 -12.87 9.02
C SER A 14 7.68 -12.29 9.03
N LEU A 15 7.03 -12.25 7.87
CA LEU A 15 5.62 -11.86 7.76
C LEU A 15 4.73 -12.72 8.66
N ARG A 16 4.99 -14.04 8.70
CA ARG A 16 4.24 -14.98 9.54
C ARG A 16 4.44 -14.72 11.02
N ASP A 17 5.68 -14.39 11.44
CA ASP A 17 5.97 -14.10 12.85
C ASP A 17 5.24 -12.83 13.34
N VAL A 18 5.18 -11.78 12.53
CA VAL A 18 4.56 -10.52 12.94
C VAL A 18 3.04 -10.59 13.01
N LEU A 19 2.42 -11.42 12.18
CA LEU A 19 0.98 -11.64 12.18
C LEU A 19 0.52 -12.67 13.21
N GLY A 20 1.34 -13.70 13.45
CA GLY A 20 0.92 -14.94 14.08
C GLY A 20 0.13 -15.83 13.10
N GLU A 21 -0.02 -17.11 13.44
CA GLU A 21 -0.57 -18.12 12.52
C GLU A 21 -1.97 -17.78 12.02
N GLU A 22 -2.88 -17.44 12.91
CA GLU A 22 -4.29 -17.19 12.57
C GLU A 22 -4.44 -16.01 11.62
N SER A 23 -3.85 -14.86 11.96
CA SER A 23 -3.91 -13.66 11.10
C SER A 23 -3.12 -13.84 9.80
N PHE A 24 -2.03 -14.61 9.81
CA PHE A 24 -1.29 -14.95 8.59
C PHE A 24 -2.14 -15.77 7.62
N VAL A 25 -2.82 -16.80 8.12
CA VAL A 25 -3.73 -17.61 7.29
C VAL A 25 -4.87 -16.74 6.74
N ALA A 26 -5.48 -15.91 7.58
CA ALA A 26 -6.52 -14.98 7.15
C ALA A 26 -6.01 -14.00 6.08
N PHE A 27 -4.84 -13.38 6.27
CA PHE A 27 -4.21 -12.51 5.27
C PHE A 27 -3.96 -13.25 3.94
N ALA A 28 -3.38 -14.45 3.99
CA ALA A 28 -3.14 -15.24 2.77
C ALA A 28 -4.44 -15.58 2.02
N GLN A 29 -5.53 -15.86 2.73
CA GLN A 29 -6.85 -16.16 2.14
C GLN A 29 -7.45 -14.95 1.40
N LEU A 30 -7.07 -13.72 1.72
CA LEU A 30 -7.49 -12.54 0.96
C LEU A 30 -7.05 -12.60 -0.52
N SER A 31 -6.03 -13.40 -0.85
CA SER A 31 -5.62 -13.64 -2.23
C SER A 31 -6.66 -14.39 -3.07
N ARG A 32 -7.74 -14.91 -2.48
CA ARG A 32 -8.89 -15.43 -3.24
C ARG A 32 -9.58 -14.31 -4.03
N ILE A 33 -9.55 -13.09 -3.51
CA ILE A 33 -10.05 -11.88 -4.17
C ILE A 33 -8.88 -11.14 -4.84
N HIS A 34 -7.78 -10.94 -4.11
CA HIS A 34 -6.57 -10.25 -4.58
C HIS A 34 -5.64 -11.26 -5.26
N ALA A 35 -6.11 -11.81 -6.42
CA ALA A 35 -5.54 -13.01 -7.01
C ALA A 35 -4.41 -12.76 -8.02
N ASP A 36 -4.11 -11.47 -8.32
CA ASP A 36 -3.24 -11.07 -9.44
C ASP A 36 -1.77 -10.93 -9.04
N GLY A 37 -1.42 -11.46 -7.87
CA GLY A 37 -0.05 -11.54 -7.40
C GLY A 37 0.15 -11.19 -5.94
N TRP A 38 1.37 -11.41 -5.50
CA TRP A 38 1.85 -11.09 -4.16
C TRP A 38 3.29 -10.58 -4.20
N GLY A 39 3.70 -9.93 -3.14
CA GLY A 39 5.12 -9.68 -2.91
C GLY A 39 5.42 -9.34 -1.46
N VAL A 40 6.65 -9.59 -1.08
CA VAL A 40 7.19 -9.33 0.27
C VAL A 40 8.58 -8.73 0.12
N ALA A 41 8.81 -7.59 0.74
CA ALA A 41 10.14 -7.01 0.90
C ALA A 41 10.52 -6.97 2.38
N THR A 42 11.77 -7.27 2.70
CA THR A 42 12.33 -7.20 4.05
C THR A 42 13.63 -6.40 4.06
N ALA A 43 13.86 -5.68 5.14
CA ALA A 43 15.06 -4.88 5.33
C ALA A 43 15.67 -5.09 6.72
N ASP A 44 16.99 -5.10 6.76
CA ASP A 44 17.81 -5.13 7.97
C ASP A 44 19.14 -4.38 7.76
N GLY A 45 20.12 -4.59 8.64
CA GLY A 45 21.46 -4.01 8.50
C GLY A 45 22.23 -4.49 7.28
N ALA A 46 21.86 -5.61 6.66
CA ALA A 46 22.48 -6.14 5.45
C ALA A 46 21.90 -5.52 4.17
N GLY A 47 20.73 -4.91 4.25
CA GLY A 47 20.10 -4.24 3.12
C GLY A 47 18.61 -4.52 2.97
N LEU A 48 18.11 -4.19 1.78
CA LEU A 48 16.73 -4.42 1.34
C LEU A 48 16.72 -5.55 0.32
N GLN A 49 15.80 -6.49 0.50
CA GLN A 49 15.52 -7.58 -0.45
C GLN A 49 14.04 -7.77 -0.61
N GLY A 50 13.59 -8.26 -1.76
CA GLY A 50 12.19 -8.53 -2.02
C GLY A 50 11.98 -9.60 -3.05
N GLU A 51 10.82 -10.25 -2.99
CA GLU A 51 10.34 -11.23 -3.93
C GLU A 51 8.86 -10.98 -4.22
N CYS A 52 8.49 -11.10 -5.48
CA CYS A 52 7.11 -10.95 -5.94
C CYS A 52 6.79 -11.98 -7.01
N SER A 53 5.49 -12.25 -7.16
CA SER A 53 4.95 -13.18 -8.16
C SER A 53 3.57 -12.72 -8.60
N THR A 54 3.17 -13.12 -9.79
CA THR A 54 1.80 -12.95 -10.30
C THR A 54 0.87 -14.09 -9.92
N SER A 55 1.36 -15.08 -9.16
CA SER A 55 0.59 -16.22 -8.68
C SER A 55 -0.34 -15.83 -7.53
N ASN A 56 -1.39 -16.61 -7.32
CA ASN A 56 -2.26 -16.45 -6.15
C ASN A 56 -1.52 -16.88 -4.87
N ALA A 57 -1.40 -16.00 -3.88
CA ALA A 57 -0.62 -16.23 -2.66
C ALA A 57 -1.10 -17.45 -1.85
N ALA A 58 -2.41 -17.70 -1.74
CA ALA A 58 -2.93 -18.84 -0.97
C ALA A 58 -2.56 -20.20 -1.59
N ALA A 59 -2.37 -20.23 -2.91
CA ALA A 59 -2.02 -21.44 -3.66
C ALA A 59 -0.51 -21.56 -3.94
N ASP A 60 0.27 -20.51 -3.71
CA ASP A 60 1.69 -20.46 -4.08
C ASP A 60 2.58 -20.93 -2.91
N PRO A 61 3.28 -22.08 -3.05
CA PRO A 61 4.21 -22.55 -2.04
C PRO A 61 5.41 -21.60 -1.86
N VAL A 62 5.79 -20.82 -2.89
CA VAL A 62 6.86 -19.83 -2.82
C VAL A 62 6.44 -18.69 -1.89
N PHE A 63 5.20 -18.18 -2.01
CA PHE A 63 4.69 -17.20 -1.06
C PHE A 63 4.82 -17.67 0.39
N ARG A 64 4.38 -18.90 0.67
CA ARG A 64 4.44 -19.47 2.01
C ARG A 64 5.87 -19.60 2.51
N SER A 65 6.79 -20.00 1.63
CA SER A 65 8.22 -20.06 1.96
C SER A 65 8.80 -18.68 2.26
N VAL A 66 8.56 -17.70 1.40
CA VAL A 66 9.03 -16.31 1.57
C VAL A 66 8.45 -15.70 2.84
N ALA A 67 7.14 -15.80 3.03
CA ALA A 67 6.44 -15.26 4.20
C ALA A 67 6.91 -15.86 5.55
N THR A 68 7.52 -17.05 5.51
CA THR A 68 8.03 -17.74 6.72
C THR A 68 9.53 -17.55 6.90
N ASN A 69 10.32 -17.53 5.83
CA ASN A 69 11.78 -17.63 5.90
C ASN A 69 12.47 -16.29 5.60
N SER A 70 11.84 -15.38 4.86
CA SER A 70 12.41 -14.05 4.62
C SER A 70 12.18 -13.18 5.84
N THR A 71 13.27 -12.96 6.60
CA THR A 71 13.22 -12.20 7.86
C THR A 71 13.93 -10.86 7.72
N GLY A 72 13.42 -9.84 8.40
CA GLY A 72 14.06 -8.53 8.52
C GLY A 72 13.55 -7.79 9.76
N GLN A 73 14.26 -6.73 10.13
CA GLN A 73 13.80 -5.81 11.18
C GLN A 73 12.65 -4.91 10.71
N ALA A 74 12.43 -4.84 9.41
CA ALA A 74 11.26 -4.19 8.84
C ALA A 74 10.87 -4.89 7.54
N GLY A 75 9.62 -4.72 7.12
CA GLY A 75 9.17 -5.24 5.84
C GLY A 75 7.84 -4.67 5.39
N VAL A 76 7.52 -4.94 4.12
CA VAL A 76 6.26 -4.62 3.46
C VAL A 76 5.79 -5.83 2.68
N ALA A 77 4.51 -6.18 2.82
CA ALA A 77 3.85 -7.22 2.04
C ALA A 77 2.64 -6.64 1.30
N HIS A 78 2.34 -7.24 0.15
CA HIS A 78 1.28 -6.79 -0.72
C HIS A 78 0.57 -7.99 -1.36
N LEU A 79 -0.77 -7.93 -1.43
CA LEU A 79 -1.60 -8.80 -2.25
C LEU A 79 -2.26 -7.96 -3.34
N ARG A 80 -2.07 -8.34 -4.58
CA ARG A 80 -2.45 -7.57 -5.76
C ARG A 80 -3.84 -7.92 -6.26
N TRP A 81 -4.61 -6.89 -6.55
CA TRP A 81 -5.78 -6.93 -7.42
C TRP A 81 -5.58 -5.84 -8.49
N ALA A 82 -5.24 -6.27 -9.70
CA ALA A 82 -4.94 -5.36 -10.79
C ALA A 82 -6.14 -4.50 -11.17
N SER A 83 -5.91 -3.22 -11.41
CA SER A 83 -6.92 -2.33 -11.97
C SER A 83 -7.27 -2.79 -13.40
N PRO A 84 -8.54 -2.65 -13.84
CA PRO A 84 -8.92 -3.00 -15.20
C PRO A 84 -8.02 -2.33 -16.23
N GLY A 85 -7.54 -3.12 -17.19
CA GLY A 85 -6.64 -2.66 -18.26
C GLY A 85 -5.15 -2.68 -17.93
N LEU A 86 -4.75 -2.88 -16.68
CA LEU A 86 -3.34 -3.06 -16.33
C LEU A 86 -2.91 -4.53 -16.43
N PRO A 87 -1.78 -4.84 -17.10
CA PRO A 87 -1.33 -6.21 -17.26
C PRO A 87 -0.89 -6.84 -15.93
N VAL A 88 -1.16 -8.15 -15.82
CA VAL A 88 -0.70 -8.99 -14.71
C VAL A 88 0.67 -9.54 -15.09
N GLU A 89 1.71 -8.76 -14.82
CA GLU A 89 3.10 -9.05 -15.12
C GLU A 89 3.99 -8.84 -13.89
N PRO A 90 5.11 -9.55 -13.77
CA PRO A 90 6.01 -9.43 -12.62
C PRO A 90 6.53 -8.01 -12.38
N CYS A 91 6.83 -7.24 -13.45
CA CYS A 91 7.27 -5.85 -13.33
C CYS A 91 6.20 -4.90 -12.78
N ASN A 92 4.93 -5.32 -12.75
CA ASN A 92 3.80 -4.60 -12.20
C ASN A 92 3.39 -5.09 -10.79
N ALA A 93 4.12 -6.05 -10.23
CA ALA A 93 3.85 -6.57 -8.90
C ALA A 93 4.57 -5.71 -7.83
N HIS A 94 3.85 -5.43 -6.75
CA HIS A 94 4.43 -4.75 -5.59
C HIS A 94 5.07 -5.75 -4.60
N PRO A 95 6.01 -5.29 -3.75
CA PRO A 95 6.59 -3.95 -3.66
C PRO A 95 7.56 -3.66 -4.79
N PHE A 96 7.54 -2.44 -5.34
CA PHE A 96 8.61 -1.95 -6.20
C PHE A 96 9.85 -1.69 -5.36
N LEU A 97 11.02 -2.02 -5.91
CA LEU A 97 12.30 -1.82 -5.25
C LEU A 97 13.14 -0.84 -6.06
N HIS A 98 13.62 0.22 -5.42
CA HIS A 98 14.56 1.14 -6.03
C HIS A 98 15.53 1.71 -4.99
N PHE A 99 16.84 1.57 -5.24
CA PHE A 99 17.88 1.89 -4.25
C PHE A 99 17.65 1.15 -2.91
N ARG A 100 17.38 1.92 -1.86
CA ARG A 100 17.17 1.45 -0.49
C ARG A 100 15.72 1.50 -0.04
N TYR A 101 14.79 1.67 -1.00
CA TYR A 101 13.37 1.83 -0.75
C TYR A 101 12.56 0.72 -1.39
N ALA A 102 11.53 0.26 -0.67
CA ALA A 102 10.47 -0.57 -1.20
C ALA A 102 9.15 0.17 -1.11
N PHE A 103 8.27 0.00 -2.09
CA PHE A 103 7.01 0.73 -2.17
C PHE A 103 5.87 -0.16 -2.61
N ALA A 104 4.74 -0.06 -1.90
CA ALA A 104 3.48 -0.69 -2.28
C ALA A 104 2.34 0.31 -2.16
N HIS A 105 1.40 0.27 -3.11
CA HIS A 105 0.27 1.19 -3.21
C HIS A 105 -1.04 0.41 -3.35
N ASN A 106 -2.11 0.91 -2.73
CA ASN A 106 -3.47 0.43 -2.88
C ASN A 106 -4.37 1.59 -3.32
N GLY A 107 -4.60 1.70 -4.61
CA GLY A 107 -5.41 2.75 -5.21
C GLY A 107 -5.29 2.75 -6.72
N GLY A 108 -5.76 3.83 -7.34
CA GLY A 108 -5.58 4.13 -8.76
C GLY A 108 -5.52 5.63 -8.96
N ILE A 109 -4.66 6.09 -9.85
CA ILE A 109 -4.44 7.51 -10.17
C ILE A 109 -4.78 7.72 -11.64
N TYR A 110 -5.76 8.55 -11.93
CA TYR A 110 -6.31 8.76 -13.28
C TYR A 110 -6.14 10.21 -13.75
N PRO A 111 -5.97 10.46 -15.07
CA PRO A 111 -5.80 9.47 -16.14
C PRO A 111 -4.37 8.90 -16.17
N PHE A 112 -4.24 7.58 -16.39
CA PHE A 112 -2.95 6.88 -16.38
C PHE A 112 -1.96 7.41 -17.42
N GLU A 113 -2.47 7.79 -18.58
CA GLU A 113 -1.67 8.21 -19.74
C GLU A 113 -0.87 9.49 -19.47
N ARG A 114 -1.32 10.28 -18.50
CA ARG A 114 -0.66 11.54 -18.15
C ARG A 114 0.36 11.41 -17.02
N LEU A 115 0.43 10.26 -16.36
CA LEU A 115 1.32 10.10 -15.19
C LEU A 115 2.81 10.18 -15.52
N ASP A 116 3.20 9.96 -16.78
CA ASP A 116 4.58 10.20 -17.19
C ASP A 116 4.98 11.68 -17.08
N GLU A 117 4.01 12.62 -17.12
CA GLU A 117 4.24 14.06 -16.99
C GLU A 117 4.79 14.48 -15.61
N ILE A 118 4.56 13.64 -14.57
CA ILE A 118 5.09 13.93 -13.23
C ILE A 118 6.57 13.57 -13.07
N LEU A 119 7.14 12.85 -14.03
CA LEU A 119 8.53 12.38 -14.03
C LEU A 119 9.36 13.13 -15.06
N THR A 120 10.62 13.40 -14.75
CA THR A 120 11.60 13.82 -15.77
C THR A 120 11.96 12.65 -16.67
N ALA A 121 12.50 12.92 -17.86
CA ALA A 121 12.95 11.87 -18.80
C ALA A 121 13.95 10.89 -18.15
N GLU A 122 14.81 11.39 -17.26
CA GLU A 122 15.75 10.55 -16.49
C GLU A 122 15.01 9.56 -15.58
N TRP A 123 13.96 10.00 -14.90
CA TRP A 123 13.18 9.15 -14.00
C TRP A 123 12.21 8.23 -14.78
N GLN A 124 11.68 8.68 -15.92
CA GLN A 124 10.92 7.81 -16.82
C GLN A 124 11.77 6.64 -17.34
N ALA A 125 13.06 6.86 -17.62
CA ALA A 125 13.98 5.81 -18.05
C ALA A 125 14.24 4.72 -16.96
N LYS A 126 13.84 4.95 -15.71
CA LYS A 126 13.95 3.98 -14.61
C LYS A 126 12.70 3.10 -14.45
N LEU A 127 11.60 3.41 -15.15
CA LEU A 127 10.37 2.60 -15.13
C LEU A 127 10.65 1.19 -15.65
N GLN A 128 10.15 0.20 -14.95
CA GLN A 128 10.24 -1.22 -15.32
C GLN A 128 8.87 -1.76 -15.76
N GLY A 129 7.80 -1.22 -15.19
CA GLY A 129 6.43 -1.60 -15.47
C GLY A 129 5.60 -0.46 -16.05
N THR A 130 4.29 -0.67 -16.04
CA THR A 130 3.32 0.23 -16.68
C THR A 130 2.31 0.83 -15.69
N THR A 131 2.49 0.61 -14.36
CA THR A 131 1.51 1.01 -13.36
C THR A 131 1.65 2.49 -12.96
N ASP A 132 0.54 3.08 -12.55
CA ASP A 132 0.46 4.34 -11.83
C ASP A 132 1.28 4.32 -10.53
N SER A 133 1.25 3.19 -9.86
CA SER A 133 1.91 2.97 -8.57
C SER A 133 3.43 3.10 -8.65
N GLU A 134 4.06 2.60 -9.72
CA GLU A 134 5.50 2.77 -9.94
C GLU A 134 5.84 4.23 -10.23
N ARG A 135 5.01 4.93 -11.01
CA ARG A 135 5.17 6.36 -11.28
C ARG A 135 5.05 7.21 -10.01
N TYR A 136 4.08 6.88 -9.16
CA TYR A 136 3.94 7.51 -7.85
C TYR A 136 5.22 7.31 -7.01
N PHE A 137 5.72 6.08 -6.91
CA PHE A 137 6.96 5.78 -6.20
C PHE A 137 8.15 6.58 -6.72
N LEU A 138 8.37 6.53 -8.05
CA LEU A 138 9.48 7.24 -8.67
C LEU A 138 9.35 8.76 -8.54
N ALA A 139 8.12 9.31 -8.53
CA ALA A 139 7.90 10.73 -8.27
C ALA A 139 8.34 11.15 -6.86
N VAL A 140 8.12 10.30 -5.84
CA VAL A 140 8.60 10.56 -4.48
C VAL A 140 10.13 10.59 -4.46
N LEU A 141 10.78 9.60 -5.08
CA LEU A 141 12.25 9.53 -5.12
C LEU A 141 12.86 10.71 -5.93
N ALA A 142 12.21 11.08 -7.04
CA ALA A 142 12.61 12.23 -7.85
C ALA A 142 12.50 13.54 -7.06
N GLU A 143 11.45 13.71 -6.27
CA GLU A 143 11.27 14.90 -5.42
C GLU A 143 12.34 14.95 -4.31
N MET A 144 12.64 13.80 -3.69
CA MET A 144 13.71 13.71 -2.69
C MET A 144 15.06 14.14 -3.28
N GLU A 145 15.42 13.62 -4.45
CA GLU A 145 16.67 13.94 -5.12
C GLU A 145 16.72 15.40 -5.56
N ARG A 146 15.67 15.87 -6.28
CA ARG A 146 15.58 17.22 -6.83
C ARG A 146 15.68 18.31 -5.77
N SER A 147 15.02 18.08 -4.65
CA SER A 147 14.91 19.08 -3.58
C SER A 147 15.87 18.83 -2.42
N ASN A 148 16.64 17.75 -2.46
CA ASN A 148 17.54 17.29 -1.39
C ASN A 148 16.82 17.25 -0.03
N VAL A 149 15.67 16.57 0.01
CA VAL A 149 14.82 16.44 1.20
C VAL A 149 14.58 14.96 1.53
N ASP A 150 14.12 14.72 2.75
CA ASP A 150 13.71 13.39 3.21
C ASP A 150 12.32 12.97 2.69
N VAL A 151 11.95 11.72 3.00
CA VAL A 151 10.65 11.15 2.62
C VAL A 151 9.48 11.93 3.26
N VAL A 152 9.62 12.35 4.52
CA VAL A 152 8.56 13.07 5.25
C VAL A 152 8.23 14.41 4.60
N THR A 153 9.23 15.03 3.97
CA THR A 153 9.07 16.29 3.23
C THR A 153 8.62 16.06 1.80
N ALA A 154 9.15 15.03 1.11
CA ALA A 154 8.85 14.77 -0.29
C ALA A 154 7.43 14.23 -0.50
N LEU A 155 7.00 13.27 0.33
CA LEU A 155 5.68 12.63 0.19
C LEU A 155 4.52 13.66 0.15
N PRO A 156 4.35 14.58 1.10
CA PRO A 156 3.25 15.54 1.06
C PRO A 156 3.25 16.42 -0.20
N ARG A 157 4.43 16.77 -0.75
CA ARG A 157 4.53 17.55 -1.98
C ARG A 157 4.03 16.77 -3.20
N VAL A 158 4.42 15.50 -3.30
CA VAL A 158 3.97 14.61 -4.39
C VAL A 158 2.48 14.33 -4.26
N LEU A 159 1.98 14.03 -3.05
CA LEU A 159 0.55 13.82 -2.81
C LEU A 159 -0.28 15.02 -3.21
N ARG A 160 0.13 16.22 -2.85
CA ARG A 160 -0.55 17.47 -3.26
C ARG A 160 -0.59 17.58 -4.78
N ARG A 161 0.51 17.37 -5.46
CA ARG A 161 0.57 17.38 -6.92
C ARG A 161 -0.38 16.35 -7.54
N LEU A 162 -0.39 15.12 -7.01
CA LEU A 162 -1.27 14.05 -7.50
C LEU A 162 -2.76 14.37 -7.30
N THR A 163 -3.13 15.07 -6.23
CA THR A 163 -4.54 15.47 -6.00
C THR A 163 -4.94 16.74 -6.75
N GLU A 164 -4.01 17.63 -7.09
CA GLU A 164 -4.27 18.83 -7.86
C GLU A 164 -4.33 18.57 -9.38
N GLU A 165 -3.48 17.66 -9.90
CA GLU A 165 -3.33 17.42 -11.34
C GLU A 165 -4.07 16.15 -11.83
N PHE A 166 -4.46 15.25 -10.92
CA PHE A 166 -5.05 13.95 -11.21
C PHE A 166 -6.28 13.67 -10.32
N THR A 167 -6.97 12.57 -10.64
CA THR A 167 -8.12 12.09 -9.87
C THR A 167 -7.80 10.73 -9.24
N PRO A 168 -7.12 10.69 -8.08
CA PRO A 168 -6.86 9.44 -7.41
C PRO A 168 -8.12 8.89 -6.71
N SER A 169 -8.28 7.57 -6.72
CA SER A 169 -9.28 6.88 -5.90
C SER A 169 -8.77 6.68 -4.47
N SER A 170 -7.50 6.41 -4.35
CA SER A 170 -6.77 6.28 -3.09
C SER A 170 -5.27 6.44 -3.40
N LEU A 171 -4.55 7.03 -2.46
CA LEU A 171 -3.09 7.17 -2.43
C LEU A 171 -2.50 6.39 -1.24
N ASN A 172 -3.27 5.44 -0.68
CA ASN A 172 -2.80 4.59 0.41
C ASN A 172 -1.54 3.83 -0.01
N ALA A 173 -0.45 4.08 0.67
CA ALA A 173 0.84 3.49 0.31
C ALA A 173 1.67 3.16 1.54
N MET A 174 2.57 2.20 1.38
CA MET A 174 3.63 1.91 2.32
C MET A 174 4.98 2.02 1.62
N MET A 175 5.85 2.86 2.15
CA MET A 175 7.23 3.03 1.68
C MET A 175 8.17 2.62 2.81
N LEU A 176 8.91 1.55 2.59
CA LEU A 176 9.96 1.12 3.51
C LEU A 176 11.27 1.76 3.10
N GLY A 177 11.86 2.52 4.00
CA GLY A 177 13.16 3.16 3.82
C GLY A 177 14.19 2.69 4.84
N PRO A 178 15.42 3.23 4.73
CA PRO A 178 16.51 2.89 5.66
C PRO A 178 16.18 3.21 7.11
N GLU A 179 15.46 4.29 7.36
CA GLU A 179 15.25 4.87 8.69
C GLU A 179 13.87 4.57 9.26
N ALA A 180 12.86 4.45 8.39
CA ALA A 180 11.47 4.29 8.82
C ALA A 180 10.62 3.51 7.80
N LEU A 181 9.48 3.02 8.29
CA LEU A 181 8.32 2.67 7.48
C LEU A 181 7.39 3.90 7.44
N TYR A 182 7.10 4.38 6.25
CA TYR A 182 6.21 5.50 5.97
C TYR A 182 4.89 4.96 5.43
N VAL A 183 3.77 5.34 6.03
CA VAL A 183 2.44 4.85 5.65
C VAL A 183 1.54 6.03 5.35
N VAL A 184 1.13 6.15 4.11
CA VAL A 184 0.12 7.14 3.68
C VAL A 184 -1.25 6.52 3.82
N ASN A 185 -2.12 7.16 4.58
CA ASN A 185 -3.56 6.89 4.63
C ASN A 185 -4.27 8.11 4.02
N CYS A 186 -4.59 8.03 2.74
CA CYS A 186 -5.25 9.12 2.01
C CYS A 186 -6.13 8.51 0.91
N HIS A 187 -7.45 8.55 1.12
CA HIS A 187 -8.41 7.93 0.22
C HIS A 187 -9.74 8.67 0.23
N ASP A 188 -10.53 8.49 -0.82
CA ASP A 188 -11.91 8.96 -0.84
C ASP A 188 -12.77 8.05 0.06
N ALA A 189 -13.22 8.61 1.18
CA ALA A 189 -14.03 7.88 2.16
C ALA A 189 -15.43 7.50 1.62
N SER A 190 -15.87 8.09 0.51
CA SER A 190 -17.15 7.77 -0.13
C SER A 190 -17.08 6.55 -1.05
N LEU A 191 -15.88 6.20 -1.52
CA LEU A 191 -15.69 5.08 -2.43
C LEU A 191 -15.83 3.74 -1.69
N ARG A 192 -16.58 2.85 -2.34
CA ARG A 192 -16.67 1.44 -1.97
C ARG A 192 -16.11 0.61 -3.10
N PRO A 193 -15.28 -0.41 -2.81
CA PRO A 193 -14.82 -1.31 -3.84
C PRO A 193 -16.01 -2.04 -4.45
N VAL A 194 -16.01 -2.16 -5.78
CA VAL A 194 -16.93 -3.07 -6.46
C VAL A 194 -16.29 -4.46 -6.36
N LEU A 195 -16.82 -5.29 -5.47
CA LEU A 195 -16.36 -6.67 -5.30
C LEU A 195 -16.67 -7.50 -6.55
N PRO A 196 -15.86 -8.53 -6.88
CA PRO A 196 -16.15 -9.41 -8.00
C PRO A 196 -17.49 -10.15 -7.81
N PRO A 197 -18.18 -10.55 -8.91
CA PRO A 197 -19.48 -11.19 -8.83
C PRO A 197 -19.46 -12.52 -8.04
N PRO A 198 -20.64 -12.95 -7.52
CA PRO A 198 -20.79 -13.92 -6.42
C PRO A 198 -20.48 -15.41 -6.74
N GLU A 199 -19.76 -15.71 -7.79
CA GLU A 199 -19.20 -17.07 -7.97
C GLU A 199 -18.22 -17.48 -6.86
N LYS A 200 -17.94 -16.57 -5.93
CA LYS A 200 -17.03 -16.70 -4.78
C LYS A 200 -17.73 -16.49 -3.43
N GLN A 201 -19.00 -16.89 -3.29
CA GLN A 201 -19.87 -16.64 -2.12
C GLN A 201 -19.25 -16.97 -0.73
N SER A 202 -18.32 -17.92 -0.65
CA SER A 202 -17.66 -18.26 0.62
C SER A 202 -16.62 -17.22 1.09
N VAL A 203 -16.27 -16.27 0.22
CA VAL A 203 -15.32 -15.20 0.51
C VAL A 203 -16.06 -13.91 0.83
N ASP A 204 -17.25 -13.71 0.23
CA ASP A 204 -18.09 -12.54 0.48
C ASP A 204 -18.53 -12.50 1.94
N GLU A 205 -18.91 -13.63 2.55
CA GLU A 205 -19.25 -13.71 3.98
C GLU A 205 -18.08 -13.31 4.89
N LEU A 206 -16.83 -13.65 4.50
CA LEU A 206 -15.64 -13.31 5.29
C LEU A 206 -15.26 -11.82 5.11
N VAL A 207 -15.46 -11.27 3.92
CA VAL A 207 -15.19 -9.87 3.59
C VAL A 207 -16.27 -8.98 4.17
N GLU A 208 -17.55 -9.33 4.03
CA GLU A 208 -18.66 -8.58 4.63
C GLU A 208 -18.56 -8.53 6.14
N ALA A 209 -18.25 -9.65 6.81
CA ALA A 209 -18.08 -9.70 8.26
C ALA A 209 -16.91 -8.85 8.77
N THR A 210 -15.84 -8.68 7.95
CA THR A 210 -14.68 -7.86 8.31
C THR A 210 -14.82 -6.40 7.87
N GLU A 211 -15.61 -6.10 6.82
CA GLU A 211 -15.90 -4.73 6.36
C GLU A 211 -16.90 -3.99 7.25
N GLU A 212 -17.78 -4.68 7.97
CA GLU A 212 -18.62 -4.06 9.01
C GLU A 212 -17.77 -3.48 10.15
N GLU A 213 -16.60 -4.09 10.45
CA GLU A 213 -15.70 -3.62 11.50
C GLU A 213 -14.65 -2.61 11.01
N VAL A 214 -14.13 -2.77 9.76
CA VAL A 214 -13.07 -1.91 9.21
C VAL A 214 -13.32 -1.60 7.74
N PRO A 215 -13.62 -0.34 7.36
CA PRO A 215 -13.80 0.04 5.97
C PRO A 215 -12.60 -0.35 5.09
N TYR A 216 -12.87 -0.65 3.83
CA TYR A 216 -11.89 -1.25 2.88
C TYR A 216 -10.55 -0.53 2.80
N TYR A 217 -10.56 0.79 2.74
CA TYR A 217 -9.36 1.61 2.60
C TYR A 217 -8.73 1.99 3.94
N ASP A 218 -9.40 1.76 5.07
CA ASP A 218 -8.85 2.08 6.36
C ASP A 218 -7.55 1.30 6.61
N LEU A 219 -6.59 2.00 7.17
CA LEU A 219 -5.36 1.42 7.68
C LEU A 219 -5.37 1.48 9.20
N ARG A 220 -4.91 0.40 9.81
CA ARG A 220 -4.74 0.32 11.26
C ARG A 220 -3.33 -0.12 11.60
N TYR A 221 -2.87 0.28 12.76
CA TYR A 221 -1.61 -0.21 13.31
C TYR A 221 -1.80 -0.81 14.71
N ARG A 222 -0.93 -1.75 15.04
CA ARG A 222 -0.82 -2.34 16.37
C ARG A 222 0.62 -2.27 16.82
N ARG A 223 0.84 -1.75 18.03
CA ARG A 223 2.13 -1.76 18.70
C ARG A 223 2.13 -2.79 19.80
N THR A 224 3.11 -3.68 19.79
CA THR A 224 3.40 -4.63 20.85
C THR A 224 4.79 -4.34 21.41
N ASP A 225 5.21 -5.09 22.45
CA ASP A 225 6.58 -4.96 22.96
C ASP A 225 7.58 -5.48 21.89
N GLY A 226 8.25 -4.55 21.24
CA GLY A 226 9.25 -4.83 20.22
C GLY A 226 8.78 -4.94 18.76
N THR A 227 7.50 -4.68 18.45
CA THR A 227 7.01 -4.70 17.06
C THR A 227 5.87 -3.70 16.84
N VAL A 228 5.92 -3.03 15.69
CA VAL A 228 4.79 -2.26 15.15
C VAL A 228 4.37 -2.91 13.84
N VAL A 229 3.08 -3.22 13.71
CA VAL A 229 2.47 -3.76 12.48
C VAL A 229 1.44 -2.78 11.98
N VAL A 230 1.44 -2.50 10.68
CA VAL A 230 0.42 -1.69 10.00
C VAL A 230 -0.23 -2.55 8.93
N ALA A 231 -1.55 -2.53 8.84
CA ALA A 231 -2.27 -3.34 7.85
C ALA A 231 -3.55 -2.66 7.37
N SER A 232 -3.92 -2.96 6.13
CA SER A 232 -5.27 -2.73 5.60
C SER A 232 -6.25 -3.75 6.16
N SER A 233 -7.56 -3.49 5.98
CA SER A 233 -8.65 -4.38 6.38
C SER A 233 -8.58 -5.78 5.73
N GLY A 234 -9.43 -6.70 6.15
CA GLY A 234 -9.62 -8.03 5.58
C GLY A 234 -9.25 -9.19 6.51
N PHE A 235 -8.77 -8.92 7.71
CA PHE A 235 -8.66 -9.88 8.81
C PHE A 235 -8.93 -9.18 10.13
N ALA A 236 -9.21 -9.95 11.20
CA ALA A 236 -9.62 -9.40 12.49
C ALA A 236 -8.61 -8.40 13.08
N GLN A 237 -9.07 -7.17 13.32
CA GLN A 237 -8.28 -6.06 13.86
C GLN A 237 -9.05 -5.37 14.99
N PRO A 238 -9.45 -6.10 16.06
CA PRO A 238 -10.29 -5.53 17.11
C PRO A 238 -9.51 -4.48 17.92
N GLU A 239 -10.18 -3.40 18.30
CA GLU A 239 -9.58 -2.34 19.13
C GLU A 239 -9.12 -2.89 20.49
N GLY A 240 -9.86 -3.82 21.09
CA GLY A 240 -9.48 -4.54 22.28
C GLY A 240 -8.19 -5.38 22.15
N GLY A 241 -7.78 -5.69 20.90
CA GLY A 241 -6.52 -6.33 20.56
C GLY A 241 -5.36 -5.36 20.34
N GLY A 242 -5.54 -4.07 20.66
CA GLY A 242 -4.52 -3.02 20.53
C GLY A 242 -4.38 -2.42 19.14
N TRP A 243 -5.28 -2.75 18.22
CA TRP A 243 -5.32 -2.10 16.91
C TRP A 243 -5.89 -0.68 17.03
N ARG A 244 -5.25 0.26 16.37
CA ARG A 244 -5.62 1.67 16.31
C ARG A 244 -5.79 2.10 14.87
N ARG A 245 -6.83 2.85 14.58
CA ARG A 245 -7.04 3.45 13.26
C ARG A 245 -6.00 4.53 13.02
N ILE A 246 -5.52 4.61 11.78
CA ILE A 246 -4.75 5.74 11.27
C ILE A 246 -5.76 6.72 10.67
N GLU A 247 -5.69 7.98 11.03
CA GLU A 247 -6.62 8.97 10.50
C GLU A 247 -6.49 9.10 8.97
N ASN A 248 -7.61 9.32 8.29
CA ASN A 248 -7.55 9.60 6.85
C ASN A 248 -6.85 10.94 6.61
N ASN A 249 -6.16 11.08 5.50
CA ASN A 249 -5.30 12.22 5.17
C ASN A 249 -4.16 12.41 6.19
N SER A 250 -3.49 11.32 6.51
CA SER A 250 -2.30 11.36 7.38
C SER A 250 -1.14 10.52 6.85
N LEU A 251 0.05 10.86 7.29
CA LEU A 251 1.29 10.11 7.13
C LEU A 251 1.71 9.55 8.48
N LEU A 252 1.67 8.23 8.62
CA LEU A 252 2.23 7.55 9.77
C LEU A 252 3.71 7.22 9.49
N VAL A 253 4.58 7.59 10.41
CA VAL A 253 6.01 7.27 10.37
C VAL A 253 6.33 6.33 11.53
N VAL A 254 6.89 5.18 11.23
CA VAL A 254 7.38 4.22 12.22
C VAL A 254 8.90 4.19 12.14
N ASP A 255 9.57 4.77 13.11
CA ASP A 255 11.03 4.80 13.19
C ASP A 255 11.61 3.39 13.43
N ARG A 256 12.57 2.97 12.62
CA ARG A 256 13.11 1.60 12.67
C ARG A 256 14.04 1.36 13.85
N ALA A 257 14.67 2.39 14.41
CA ALA A 257 15.57 2.25 15.52
C ALA A 257 14.85 2.24 16.88
N THR A 258 13.83 3.11 17.00
CA THR A 258 13.16 3.37 18.27
C THR A 258 11.79 2.70 18.40
N LEU A 259 11.16 2.32 17.27
CA LEU A 259 9.76 1.91 17.17
C LEU A 259 8.79 3.03 17.58
N GLU A 260 9.23 4.28 17.53
CA GLU A 260 8.35 5.42 17.73
C GLU A 260 7.39 5.54 16.56
N VAL A 261 6.13 5.83 16.88
CA VAL A 261 5.07 6.01 15.88
C VAL A 261 4.63 7.46 15.95
N THR A 262 4.82 8.17 14.85
CA THR A 262 4.40 9.57 14.70
C THR A 262 3.36 9.65 13.59
N GLU A 263 2.23 10.27 13.86
CA GLU A 263 1.19 10.55 12.87
C GLU A 263 1.18 12.04 12.52
N ILE A 264 1.31 12.35 11.24
CA ILE A 264 1.44 13.71 10.71
C ILE A 264 0.22 13.96 9.81
N PRO A 265 -0.65 14.93 10.14
CA PRO A 265 -1.75 15.32 9.26
C PRO A 265 -1.22 15.82 7.90
N LEU A 266 -1.87 15.38 6.83
CA LEU A 266 -1.60 15.81 5.46
C LEU A 266 -2.66 16.86 5.05
N ASP A 267 -2.20 17.97 4.51
CA ASP A 267 -3.08 18.96 3.85
C ASP A 267 -3.36 18.53 2.40
N VAL A 268 -4.01 17.36 2.28
CA VAL A 268 -4.33 16.73 1.00
C VAL A 268 -5.67 16.01 1.15
N HIS A 269 -6.60 16.22 0.20
CA HIS A 269 -7.92 15.60 0.24
C HIS A 269 -8.27 14.98 -1.11
N ILE A 270 -8.86 13.78 -1.08
CA ILE A 270 -9.40 13.09 -2.26
C ILE A 270 -10.93 13.15 -2.18
N GLY A 271 -11.60 13.39 -3.31
CA GLY A 271 -13.06 13.24 -3.43
C GLY A 271 -13.91 14.50 -3.22
N LEU A 272 -13.31 15.71 -3.05
CA LEU A 272 -14.08 16.95 -2.86
C LEU A 272 -14.09 17.93 -4.06
N ALA A 273 -13.51 17.59 -5.20
CA ALA A 273 -13.35 18.53 -6.32
C ALA A 273 -14.13 18.15 -7.59
N VAL A 274 -15.42 17.77 -7.50
CA VAL A 274 -16.32 17.78 -8.68
C VAL A 274 -17.73 18.16 -8.25
N ALA A 275 -17.93 19.42 -7.92
CA ALA A 275 -19.26 20.04 -7.86
C ALA A 275 -19.20 21.52 -8.27
N ALA A 276 -18.49 21.83 -9.38
CA ALA A 276 -18.66 23.11 -10.07
C ALA A 276 -18.28 22.92 -11.55
N ASP A 277 -19.28 22.73 -12.37
CA ASP A 277 -19.42 22.86 -13.82
C ASP A 277 -19.93 21.61 -14.56
N SER A 278 -21.15 21.17 -14.20
CA SER A 278 -21.98 20.43 -15.14
C SER A 278 -23.48 20.80 -15.03
N ALA A 279 -23.74 22.09 -14.84
CA ALA A 279 -25.05 22.66 -15.09
C ALA A 279 -25.00 23.38 -16.45
N GLY A 280 -25.23 22.64 -17.55
CA GLY A 280 -25.38 23.28 -18.85
C GLY A 280 -24.96 22.45 -20.04
N ALA A 281 -25.55 21.27 -20.24
CA ALA A 281 -25.71 20.71 -21.57
C ALA A 281 -27.06 20.01 -21.66
N ASP A 282 -28.04 20.79 -22.03
CA ASP A 282 -29.37 20.34 -22.43
C ASP A 282 -29.30 19.34 -23.57
N LEU A 283 -29.91 18.20 -23.35
CA LEU A 283 -30.25 17.23 -24.39
C LEU A 283 -31.22 17.83 -25.40
N ARG A 284 -30.84 17.92 -26.63
CA ARG A 284 -31.72 17.84 -27.79
C ARG A 284 -31.20 16.81 -28.80
#